data_3cac4d637237ac1a9779284d61b34c2f
#
_entry.id   3cac4d637237ac1a9779284d61b34c2f
#
_cell.length_a   1.000
_cell.length_b   1.000
_cell.length_c   1.000
_cell.angle_alpha   90.00
_cell.angle_beta   90.00
_cell.angle_gamma   90.00
#
_symmetry.space_group_name_H-M   'P 1'
#
loop_
_entity.id
_entity.type
_entity.pdbx_description
1 polymer ?
#
loop_
_entity_poly.entity_id
_entity_poly.type
_entity_poly.pdbx_seq_one_letter_code
_entity_poly.pdbx_strand_id
1 'polypeptide(L)'
;MPKINKTKYAILGVLSLKPGSGYDIKKFCDKGVSYFWNENFGQIYPVLKKMEAEELITKTAEQNEGKPMRNIYSITPKGWEELTEWLMQPTENAPARLELLLKLTFAKNIPESKVIEQVEQMKQKHIKRLEQYEEMEREFNSDEKTRLDRGYPYWLATLRYAIHDARFRIQWCEETLQNIREHEKLLNNN
;
A
#
# COMPACT_ATOMS: atom_id res chain seq x y z
N MET A 1 -2.85 -16.89 -18.54
CA MET A 1 -3.92 -16.88 -17.53
C MET A 1 -4.44 -15.45 -17.38
N PRO A 2 -5.73 -15.19 -17.28
CA PRO A 2 -6.24 -13.86 -17.03
C PRO A 2 -5.69 -13.36 -15.69
N LYS A 3 -5.18 -12.14 -15.67
CA LYS A 3 -4.63 -11.51 -14.45
C LYS A 3 -5.76 -11.41 -13.41
N ILE A 4 -5.63 -12.14 -12.31
CA ILE A 4 -6.59 -12.09 -11.21
C ILE A 4 -6.71 -10.63 -10.74
N ASN A 5 -7.92 -10.10 -10.75
CA ASN A 5 -8.17 -8.74 -10.23
C ASN A 5 -8.10 -8.76 -8.70
N LYS A 6 -6.90 -8.50 -8.18
CA LYS A 6 -6.65 -8.53 -6.73
C LYS A 6 -7.33 -7.38 -5.97
N THR A 7 -7.77 -6.32 -6.67
CA THR A 7 -8.60 -5.24 -6.09
C THR A 7 -9.90 -5.79 -5.48
N LYS A 8 -10.49 -6.83 -6.08
CA LYS A 8 -11.66 -7.54 -5.55
C LYS A 8 -11.41 -8.02 -4.12
N TYR A 9 -10.27 -8.67 -3.87
CA TYR A 9 -9.95 -9.22 -2.57
C TYR A 9 -9.62 -8.13 -1.54
N ALA A 10 -9.00 -7.02 -1.95
CA ALA A 10 -8.83 -5.86 -1.07
C ALA A 10 -10.19 -5.30 -0.61
N ILE A 11 -11.17 -5.18 -1.52
CA ILE A 11 -12.53 -4.73 -1.20
C ILE A 11 -13.24 -5.73 -0.27
N LEU A 12 -13.20 -7.03 -0.58
CA LEU A 12 -13.79 -8.07 0.29
C LEU A 12 -13.15 -8.05 1.68
N GLY A 13 -11.83 -7.89 1.76
CA GLY A 13 -11.09 -7.76 3.01
C GLY A 13 -11.55 -6.55 3.85
N VAL A 14 -11.76 -5.39 3.23
CA VAL A 14 -12.30 -4.22 3.95
C VAL A 14 -13.73 -4.47 4.43
N LEU A 15 -14.58 -5.04 3.58
CA LEU A 15 -15.98 -5.32 3.92
C LEU A 15 -16.14 -6.46 4.93
N SER A 16 -15.14 -7.35 5.07
CA SER A 16 -15.11 -8.36 6.13
C SER A 16 -14.93 -7.76 7.52
N LEU A 17 -14.36 -6.55 7.63
CA LEU A 17 -14.23 -5.83 8.90
C LEU A 17 -15.54 -5.14 9.29
N LYS A 18 -16.20 -4.49 8.34
CA LYS A 18 -17.50 -3.84 8.51
C LYS A 18 -18.09 -3.40 7.16
N PRO A 19 -19.43 -3.31 7.06
CA PRO A 19 -20.07 -2.66 5.93
C PRO A 19 -19.59 -1.21 5.75
N GLY A 20 -19.58 -0.73 4.48
CA GLY A 20 -19.13 0.63 4.20
C GLY A 20 -19.51 1.12 2.80
N SER A 21 -19.46 2.45 2.63
CA SER A 21 -19.62 3.06 1.31
C SER A 21 -18.36 2.88 0.45
N GLY A 22 -18.46 3.09 -0.87
CA GLY A 22 -17.29 3.10 -1.75
C GLY A 22 -16.22 4.11 -1.31
N TYR A 23 -16.64 5.24 -0.74
CA TYR A 23 -15.71 6.21 -0.15
C TYR A 23 -14.99 5.65 1.09
N ASP A 24 -15.70 4.97 1.99
CA ASP A 24 -15.11 4.38 3.20
C ASP A 24 -14.11 3.29 2.83
N ILE A 25 -14.45 2.43 1.85
CA ILE A 25 -13.56 1.39 1.34
C ILE A 25 -12.29 2.02 0.74
N LYS A 26 -12.45 3.03 -0.13
CA LYS A 26 -11.32 3.75 -0.71
C LYS A 26 -10.43 4.37 0.37
N LYS A 27 -11.04 5.07 1.34
CA LYS A 27 -10.31 5.70 2.45
C LYS A 27 -9.52 4.69 3.28
N PHE A 28 -10.11 3.50 3.52
CA PHE A 28 -9.41 2.42 4.22
C PHE A 28 -8.21 1.92 3.40
N CYS A 29 -8.41 1.67 2.10
CA CYS A 29 -7.34 1.21 1.22
C CYS A 29 -6.21 2.24 1.10
N ASP A 30 -6.53 3.53 0.96
CA ASP A 30 -5.54 4.61 0.86
C ASP A 30 -4.70 4.75 2.14
N LYS A 31 -5.24 4.43 3.32
CA LYS A 31 -4.54 4.52 4.61
C LYS A 31 -3.93 3.21 5.07
N GLY A 32 -4.66 2.10 4.88
CA GLY A 32 -4.32 0.83 5.51
C GLY A 32 -3.46 -0.11 4.67
N VAL A 33 -3.53 -0.04 3.34
CA VAL A 33 -2.81 -0.99 2.46
C VAL A 33 -1.97 -0.32 1.38
N SER A 34 -2.08 0.99 1.18
CA SER A 34 -1.40 1.73 0.10
C SER A 34 0.13 1.70 0.18
N TYR A 35 0.71 1.42 1.34
CA TYR A 35 2.15 1.38 1.53
C TYR A 35 2.82 0.12 0.93
N PHE A 36 2.08 -0.98 0.76
CA PHE A 36 2.56 -2.19 0.09
C PHE A 36 1.73 -2.61 -1.11
N TRP A 37 0.49 -2.10 -1.23
CA TRP A 37 -0.43 -2.42 -2.32
C TRP A 37 -0.82 -1.16 -3.08
N ASN A 38 -0.06 -0.84 -4.12
CA ASN A 38 -0.24 0.38 -4.91
C ASN A 38 -1.21 0.11 -6.08
N GLU A 39 -2.51 -0.10 -5.79
CA GLU A 39 -3.56 -0.12 -6.80
C GLU A 39 -4.30 1.21 -6.86
N ASN A 40 -4.73 1.57 -8.08
CA ASN A 40 -5.55 2.77 -8.27
C ASN A 40 -7.00 2.52 -7.86
N PHE A 41 -7.30 2.72 -6.56
CA PHE A 41 -8.68 2.66 -6.06
C PHE A 41 -9.60 3.77 -6.59
N GLY A 42 -9.11 4.64 -7.50
CA GLY A 42 -9.95 5.63 -8.18
C GLY A 42 -11.05 5.00 -9.05
N GLN A 43 -10.86 3.75 -9.49
CA GLN A 43 -11.85 2.98 -10.25
C GLN A 43 -12.59 1.94 -9.40
N ILE A 44 -12.82 2.18 -8.12
CA ILE A 44 -13.48 1.24 -7.20
C ILE A 44 -14.92 0.93 -7.62
N TYR A 45 -15.66 1.91 -8.15
CA TYR A 45 -17.08 1.73 -8.47
C TYR A 45 -17.37 0.71 -9.60
N PRO A 46 -16.61 0.63 -10.69
CA PRO A 46 -16.74 -0.47 -11.65
C PRO A 46 -16.52 -1.84 -11.04
N VAL A 47 -15.55 -1.96 -10.11
CA VAL A 47 -15.27 -3.22 -9.41
C VAL A 47 -16.43 -3.58 -8.48
N LEU A 48 -16.93 -2.63 -7.68
CA LEU A 48 -18.12 -2.83 -6.82
C LEU A 48 -19.35 -3.28 -7.61
N LYS A 49 -19.63 -2.65 -8.77
CA LYS A 49 -20.74 -3.06 -9.64
C LYS A 49 -20.58 -4.49 -10.14
N LYS A 50 -19.37 -4.89 -10.50
CA LYS A 50 -19.08 -6.26 -10.93
C LYS A 50 -19.25 -7.25 -9.78
N MET A 51 -18.76 -6.94 -8.59
CA MET A 51 -18.88 -7.79 -7.41
C MET A 51 -20.34 -7.96 -6.95
N GLU A 52 -21.16 -6.90 -7.08
CA GLU A 52 -22.61 -6.96 -6.85
C GLU A 52 -23.30 -7.91 -7.85
N ALA A 53 -22.96 -7.82 -9.13
CA ALA A 53 -23.47 -8.72 -10.17
C ALA A 53 -23.03 -10.19 -9.99
N GLU A 54 -21.86 -10.39 -9.40
CA GLU A 54 -21.33 -11.71 -9.03
C GLU A 54 -21.87 -12.22 -7.68
N GLU A 55 -22.77 -11.45 -7.02
CA GLU A 55 -23.36 -11.75 -5.71
C GLU A 55 -22.35 -11.89 -4.57
N LEU A 56 -21.14 -11.32 -4.71
CA LEU A 56 -20.12 -11.33 -3.67
C LEU A 56 -20.38 -10.27 -2.59
N ILE A 57 -21.11 -9.24 -2.93
CA ILE A 57 -21.53 -8.16 -2.05
C ILE A 57 -22.98 -7.78 -2.30
N THR A 58 -23.65 -7.24 -1.30
CA THR A 58 -24.95 -6.58 -1.43
C THR A 58 -24.78 -5.07 -1.32
N LYS A 59 -25.73 -4.34 -1.91
CA LYS A 59 -25.81 -2.89 -1.84
C LYS A 59 -27.14 -2.46 -1.24
N THR A 60 -27.09 -1.58 -0.23
CA THR A 60 -28.27 -0.97 0.42
C THR A 60 -28.15 0.54 0.35
N ALA A 61 -29.23 1.23 -0.04
CA ALA A 61 -29.27 2.68 0.03
C ALA A 61 -29.51 3.12 1.49
N GLU A 62 -28.64 4.00 1.99
CA GLU A 62 -28.78 4.60 3.31
C GLU A 62 -28.97 6.11 3.16
N GLN A 63 -30.01 6.64 3.80
CA GLN A 63 -30.26 8.08 3.87
C GLN A 63 -30.35 8.50 5.33
N ASN A 64 -29.37 9.26 5.78
CA ASN A 64 -29.41 9.92 7.09
C ASN A 64 -29.96 11.33 6.95
N GLU A 65 -30.70 11.79 7.94
CA GLU A 65 -31.28 13.12 7.97
C GLU A 65 -30.23 14.21 7.70
N GLY A 66 -30.47 15.07 6.71
CA GLY A 66 -29.57 16.16 6.33
C GLY A 66 -28.31 15.74 5.55
N LYS A 67 -28.18 14.47 5.12
CA LYS A 67 -27.04 14.00 4.33
C LYS A 67 -27.48 13.43 2.98
N PRO A 68 -26.63 13.51 1.94
CA PRO A 68 -26.91 12.86 0.66
C PRO A 68 -27.06 11.33 0.83
N MET A 69 -27.98 10.75 0.05
CA MET A 69 -28.13 9.30 -0.04
C MET A 69 -26.82 8.64 -0.43
N ARG A 70 -26.42 7.60 0.29
CA ARG A 70 -25.19 6.84 0.02
C ARG A 70 -25.48 5.35 -0.09
N ASN A 71 -24.73 4.67 -0.94
CA ASN A 71 -24.78 3.23 -1.06
C ASN A 71 -23.81 2.59 -0.05
N ILE A 72 -24.33 1.70 0.77
CA ILE A 72 -23.56 0.87 1.71
C ILE A 72 -23.44 -0.52 1.13
N TYR A 73 -22.23 -1.04 1.09
CA TYR A 73 -21.92 -2.38 0.62
C TYR A 73 -21.64 -3.29 1.80
N SER A 74 -22.08 -4.54 1.70
CA SER A 74 -21.86 -5.60 2.70
C SER A 74 -21.40 -6.86 2.01
N ILE A 75 -20.49 -7.59 2.61
CA ILE A 75 -20.02 -8.90 2.10
C ILE A 75 -21.12 -9.94 2.28
N THR A 76 -21.31 -10.82 1.28
CA THR A 76 -22.24 -11.94 1.33
C THR A 76 -21.56 -13.22 1.84
N PRO A 77 -22.31 -14.30 2.17
CA PRO A 77 -21.71 -15.61 2.43
C PRO A 77 -20.81 -16.09 1.28
N LYS A 78 -21.23 -15.91 0.03
CA LYS A 78 -20.43 -16.23 -1.15
C LYS A 78 -19.15 -15.38 -1.24
N GLY A 79 -19.24 -14.08 -0.89
CA GLY A 79 -18.07 -13.21 -0.82
C GLY A 79 -17.08 -13.63 0.28
N TRP A 80 -17.58 -14.15 1.39
CA TRP A 80 -16.74 -14.72 2.45
C TRP A 80 -16.02 -15.98 2.00
N GLU A 81 -16.69 -16.89 1.31
CA GLU A 81 -16.09 -18.10 0.73
C GLU A 81 -14.97 -17.72 -0.23
N GLU A 82 -15.26 -16.84 -1.19
CA GLU A 82 -14.30 -16.35 -2.19
C GLU A 82 -13.06 -15.70 -1.54
N LEU A 83 -13.25 -14.87 -0.50
CA LEU A 83 -12.15 -14.28 0.25
C LEU A 83 -11.31 -15.33 0.97
N THR A 84 -11.96 -16.26 1.66
CA THR A 84 -11.31 -17.31 2.44
C THR A 84 -10.50 -18.24 1.55
N GLU A 85 -11.06 -18.67 0.42
CA GLU A 85 -10.35 -19.48 -0.56
C GLU A 85 -9.10 -18.77 -1.07
N TRP A 86 -9.23 -17.48 -1.43
CA TRP A 86 -8.06 -16.71 -1.89
C TRP A 86 -6.99 -16.54 -0.82
N LEU A 87 -7.36 -16.30 0.45
CA LEU A 87 -6.41 -16.17 1.55
C LEU A 87 -5.61 -17.45 1.82
N MET A 88 -6.17 -18.61 1.47
CA MET A 88 -5.49 -19.92 1.60
C MET A 88 -4.59 -20.25 0.40
N GLN A 89 -4.68 -19.53 -0.72
CA GLN A 89 -3.83 -19.78 -1.88
C GLN A 89 -2.39 -19.33 -1.65
N PRO A 90 -1.40 -20.00 -2.25
CA PRO A 90 -0.03 -19.52 -2.27
C PRO A 90 0.08 -18.12 -2.89
N THR A 91 0.98 -17.30 -2.34
CA THR A 91 1.24 -15.97 -2.89
C THR A 91 1.96 -16.04 -4.23
N GLU A 92 1.53 -15.22 -5.19
CA GLU A 92 2.24 -15.03 -6.45
C GLU A 92 3.34 -13.97 -6.28
N ASN A 93 4.55 -14.31 -6.68
CA ASN A 93 5.66 -13.35 -6.71
C ASN A 93 5.61 -12.52 -7.98
N ALA A 94 5.35 -11.23 -7.87
CA ALA A 94 5.52 -10.29 -8.97
C ALA A 94 6.92 -9.65 -8.89
N PRO A 95 7.64 -9.53 -10.02
CA PRO A 95 8.93 -8.86 -10.02
C PRO A 95 8.77 -7.38 -9.67
N ALA A 96 9.62 -6.90 -8.76
CA ALA A 96 9.66 -5.48 -8.42
C ALA A 96 10.21 -4.67 -9.61
N ARG A 97 9.51 -3.60 -10.00
CA ARG A 97 9.95 -2.65 -11.03
C ARG A 97 10.26 -1.32 -10.36
N LEU A 98 11.54 -1.05 -10.15
CA LEU A 98 12.02 0.18 -9.52
C LEU A 98 12.67 1.06 -10.58
N GLU A 99 11.96 2.09 -11.04
CA GLU A 99 12.41 2.99 -12.11
C GLU A 99 13.75 3.66 -11.78
N LEU A 100 13.95 4.08 -10.52
CA LEU A 100 15.21 4.69 -10.10
C LEU A 100 16.40 3.75 -10.32
N LEU A 101 16.27 2.45 -10.00
CA LEU A 101 17.36 1.49 -10.22
C LEU A 101 17.66 1.32 -11.70
N LEU A 102 16.62 1.29 -12.55
CA LEU A 102 16.80 1.27 -13.99
C LEU A 102 17.53 2.52 -14.49
N LYS A 103 17.18 3.70 -13.99
CA LYS A 103 17.88 4.95 -14.32
C LYS A 103 19.32 4.95 -13.85
N LEU A 104 19.59 4.48 -12.63
CA LEU A 104 20.95 4.40 -12.09
C LEU A 104 21.86 3.48 -12.92
N THR A 105 21.34 2.38 -13.46
CA THR A 105 22.08 1.49 -14.36
C THR A 105 22.69 2.21 -15.56
N PHE A 106 22.05 3.29 -16.02
CA PHE A 106 22.47 4.08 -17.17
C PHE A 106 22.88 5.52 -16.82
N ALA A 107 23.09 5.81 -15.54
CA ALA A 107 23.28 7.16 -15.01
C ALA A 107 24.55 7.86 -15.52
N LYS A 108 25.56 7.12 -16.03
CA LYS A 108 26.76 7.69 -16.64
C LYS A 108 26.47 8.65 -17.81
N ASN A 109 25.25 8.62 -18.36
CA ASN A 109 24.85 9.44 -19.52
C ASN A 109 24.21 10.77 -19.13
N ILE A 110 24.12 11.09 -17.83
CA ILE A 110 23.54 12.34 -17.31
C ILE A 110 24.48 12.98 -16.28
N PRO A 111 24.35 14.29 -16.02
CA PRO A 111 25.13 14.95 -14.97
C PRO A 111 24.91 14.30 -13.59
N GLU A 112 25.99 14.07 -12.86
CA GLU A 112 25.99 13.45 -11.54
C GLU A 112 25.08 14.17 -10.54
N SER A 113 25.03 15.51 -10.61
CA SER A 113 24.16 16.35 -9.79
C SER A 113 22.67 15.93 -9.94
N LYS A 114 22.25 15.47 -11.13
CA LYS A 114 20.89 14.99 -11.37
C LYS A 114 20.64 13.61 -10.76
N VAL A 115 21.67 12.78 -10.70
CA VAL A 115 21.61 11.48 -10.01
C VAL A 115 21.46 11.68 -8.50
N ILE A 116 22.31 12.53 -7.93
CA ILE A 116 22.26 12.91 -6.50
C ILE A 116 20.89 13.47 -6.15
N GLU A 117 20.35 14.39 -6.96
CA GLU A 117 19.02 14.98 -6.75
C GLU A 117 17.92 13.89 -6.68
N GLN A 118 17.91 12.93 -7.60
CA GLN A 118 16.91 11.86 -7.63
C GLN A 118 17.02 10.92 -6.42
N VAL A 119 18.24 10.55 -6.01
CA VAL A 119 18.47 9.70 -4.84
C VAL A 119 18.06 10.44 -3.56
N GLU A 120 18.41 11.73 -3.43
CA GLU A 120 18.03 12.54 -2.27
C GLU A 120 16.51 12.73 -2.18
N GLN A 121 15.82 12.95 -3.30
CA GLN A 121 14.34 13.02 -3.34
C GLN A 121 13.70 11.70 -2.87
N MET A 122 14.25 10.55 -3.30
CA MET A 122 13.80 9.25 -2.84
C MET A 122 14.01 9.09 -1.33
N LYS A 123 15.19 9.47 -0.82
CA LYS A 123 15.52 9.44 0.61
C LYS A 123 14.51 10.24 1.43
N GLN A 124 14.30 11.51 1.08
CA GLN A 124 13.36 12.40 1.78
C GLN A 124 11.92 11.87 1.78
N LYS A 125 11.48 11.26 0.67
CA LYS A 125 10.17 10.61 0.60
C LYS A 125 10.05 9.45 1.60
N HIS A 126 11.10 8.65 1.75
CA HIS A 126 11.07 7.51 2.68
C HIS A 126 11.23 7.93 4.14
N ILE A 127 11.96 9.00 4.45
CA ILE A 127 12.00 9.60 5.80
C ILE A 127 10.60 10.01 6.24
N LYS A 128 9.87 10.79 5.43
CA LYS A 128 8.50 11.20 5.73
C LYS A 128 7.55 10.01 5.92
N ARG A 129 7.72 8.95 5.12
CA ARG A 129 6.92 7.73 5.27
C ARG A 129 7.23 6.99 6.55
N LEU A 130 8.51 6.89 6.91
CA LEU A 130 8.94 6.24 8.14
C LEU A 130 8.32 6.91 9.37
N GLU A 131 8.35 8.24 9.45
CA GLU A 131 7.71 9.02 10.51
C GLU A 131 6.21 8.70 10.64
N GLN A 132 5.50 8.65 9.51
CA GLN A 132 4.07 8.31 9.47
C GLN A 132 3.80 6.87 9.95
N TYR A 133 4.62 5.91 9.53
CA TYR A 133 4.45 4.50 9.92
C TYR A 133 4.78 4.28 11.40
N GLU A 134 5.80 4.93 11.93
CA GLU A 134 6.15 4.87 13.35
C GLU A 134 5.06 5.52 14.22
N GLU A 135 4.40 6.58 13.75
CA GLU A 135 3.23 7.15 14.43
C GLU A 135 2.06 6.17 14.45
N MET A 136 1.75 5.55 13.29
CA MET A 136 0.72 4.51 13.21
C MET A 136 1.02 3.33 14.14
N GLU A 137 2.28 2.91 14.27
CA GLU A 137 2.67 1.83 15.20
C GLU A 137 2.42 2.25 16.65
N ARG A 138 2.73 3.50 17.02
CA ARG A 138 2.41 4.04 18.36
C ARG A 138 0.92 4.04 18.63
N GLU A 139 0.10 4.49 17.67
CA GLU A 139 -1.36 4.47 17.78
C GLU A 139 -1.89 3.04 17.96
N PHE A 140 -1.42 2.08 17.15
CA PHE A 140 -1.82 0.67 17.26
C PHE A 140 -1.47 0.07 18.62
N ASN A 141 -0.30 0.42 19.17
CA ASN A 141 0.15 -0.09 20.46
C ASN A 141 -0.55 0.57 21.64
N SER A 142 -1.06 1.80 21.50
CA SER A 142 -1.75 2.54 22.56
C SER A 142 -3.24 2.18 22.68
N ASP A 143 -3.89 1.75 21.60
CA ASP A 143 -5.31 1.40 21.59
C ASP A 143 -5.53 -0.03 22.07
N GLU A 144 -6.03 -0.18 23.30
CA GLU A 144 -6.31 -1.48 23.92
C GLU A 144 -7.30 -2.33 23.10
N LYS A 145 -8.34 -1.70 22.53
CA LYS A 145 -9.33 -2.40 21.71
C LYS A 145 -8.70 -3.01 20.45
N THR A 146 -7.84 -2.26 19.79
CA THR A 146 -7.08 -2.74 18.63
C THR A 146 -6.15 -3.87 19.01
N ARG A 147 -5.45 -3.77 20.14
CA ARG A 147 -4.51 -4.82 20.62
C ARG A 147 -5.19 -6.13 20.99
N LEU A 148 -6.46 -6.09 21.42
CA LEU A 148 -7.24 -7.29 21.75
C LEU A 148 -7.94 -7.91 20.54
N ASP A 149 -7.88 -7.27 19.36
CA ASP A 149 -8.44 -7.80 18.12
C ASP A 149 -7.58 -8.96 17.59
N ARG A 150 -8.23 -10.02 17.09
CA ARG A 150 -7.55 -11.18 16.49
C ARG A 150 -6.72 -10.81 15.24
N GLY A 151 -7.04 -9.74 14.57
CA GLY A 151 -6.32 -9.21 13.42
C GLY A 151 -5.04 -8.45 13.78
N TYR A 152 -4.90 -8.00 15.03
CA TYR A 152 -3.79 -7.16 15.47
C TYR A 152 -2.39 -7.66 15.06
N PRO A 153 -1.99 -8.93 15.31
CA PRO A 153 -0.65 -9.37 14.95
C PRO A 153 -0.39 -9.33 13.44
N TYR A 154 -1.40 -9.52 12.63
CA TYR A 154 -1.28 -9.48 11.17
C TYR A 154 -1.18 -8.03 10.66
N TRP A 155 -1.99 -7.13 11.19
CA TRP A 155 -1.92 -5.69 10.85
C TRP A 155 -0.58 -5.09 11.27
N LEU A 156 -0.12 -5.41 12.48
CA LEU A 156 1.19 -5.00 12.98
C LEU A 156 2.33 -5.55 12.10
N ALA A 157 2.24 -6.80 11.66
CA ALA A 157 3.24 -7.39 10.77
C ALA A 157 3.34 -6.64 9.43
N THR A 158 2.20 -6.27 8.82
CA THR A 158 2.21 -5.49 7.56
C THR A 158 2.77 -4.09 7.77
N LEU A 159 2.45 -3.42 8.87
CA LEU A 159 2.98 -2.11 9.21
C LEU A 159 4.50 -2.15 9.46
N ARG A 160 4.98 -3.14 10.21
CA ARG A 160 6.42 -3.34 10.45
C ARG A 160 7.19 -3.64 9.18
N TYR A 161 6.59 -4.38 8.24
CA TYR A 161 7.18 -4.55 6.92
C TYR A 161 7.42 -3.18 6.25
N ALA A 162 6.45 -2.28 6.28
CA ALA A 162 6.60 -0.94 5.71
C ALA A 162 7.66 -0.09 6.42
N ILE A 163 7.76 -0.20 7.76
CA ILE A 163 8.81 0.45 8.55
C ILE A 163 10.21 -0.05 8.14
N HIS A 164 10.38 -1.38 8.04
CA HIS A 164 11.65 -1.97 7.64
C HIS A 164 12.01 -1.64 6.18
N ASP A 165 11.05 -1.66 5.25
CA ASP A 165 11.27 -1.25 3.85
C ASP A 165 11.72 0.22 3.77
N ALA A 166 11.06 1.12 4.52
CA ALA A 166 11.43 2.53 4.55
C ALA A 166 12.85 2.74 5.11
N ARG A 167 13.20 2.09 6.21
CA ARG A 167 14.55 2.14 6.81
C ARG A 167 15.61 1.61 5.86
N PHE A 168 15.38 0.46 5.23
CA PHE A 168 16.28 -0.09 4.23
C PHE A 168 16.52 0.88 3.07
N ARG A 169 15.46 1.51 2.54
CA ARG A 169 15.58 2.45 1.42
C ARG A 169 16.32 3.73 1.81
N ILE A 170 16.13 4.22 3.02
CA ILE A 170 16.88 5.38 3.54
C ILE A 170 18.36 5.04 3.60
N GLN A 171 18.71 3.92 4.23
CA GLN A 171 20.09 3.45 4.34
C GLN A 171 20.72 3.25 2.97
N TRP A 172 20.04 2.59 2.05
CA TRP A 172 20.52 2.38 0.67
C TRP A 172 20.78 3.71 -0.06
N CYS A 173 19.89 4.71 0.11
CA CYS A 173 20.12 6.04 -0.46
C CYS A 173 21.37 6.71 0.12
N GLU A 174 21.59 6.60 1.43
CA GLU A 174 22.77 7.17 2.11
C GLU A 174 24.07 6.54 1.62
N GLU A 175 24.12 5.21 1.55
CA GLU A 175 25.24 4.46 0.99
C GLU A 175 25.51 4.83 -0.47
N THR A 176 24.44 4.96 -1.28
CA THR A 176 24.54 5.33 -2.70
C THR A 176 25.11 6.73 -2.86
N LEU A 177 24.61 7.72 -2.10
CA LEU A 177 25.10 9.11 -2.13
C LEU A 177 26.55 9.21 -1.67
N GLN A 178 26.93 8.45 -0.66
CA GLN A 178 28.31 8.39 -0.20
C GLN A 178 29.23 7.82 -1.29
N ASN A 179 28.89 6.70 -1.88
CA ASN A 179 29.69 6.04 -2.92
C ASN A 179 29.87 6.93 -4.16
N ILE A 180 28.83 7.66 -4.59
CA ILE A 180 28.93 8.60 -5.71
C ILE A 180 29.94 9.70 -5.37
N ARG A 181 29.83 10.36 -4.22
CA ARG A 181 30.72 11.44 -3.79
C ARG A 181 32.18 10.98 -3.61
N GLU A 182 32.40 9.79 -3.12
CA GLU A 182 33.74 9.21 -2.96
C GLU A 182 34.37 8.93 -4.32
N HIS A 183 33.59 8.41 -5.27
CA HIS A 183 34.08 8.14 -6.63
C HIS A 183 34.47 9.44 -7.37
N GLU A 184 33.66 10.51 -7.24
CA GLU A 184 33.96 11.82 -7.80
C GLU A 184 35.31 12.36 -7.29
N LYS A 185 35.56 12.22 -5.98
CA LYS A 185 36.86 12.65 -5.39
C LYS A 185 38.03 11.86 -5.96
N LEU A 186 37.86 10.57 -6.21
CA LEU A 186 38.91 9.74 -6.83
C LEU A 186 39.22 10.17 -8.26
N LEU A 187 38.20 10.55 -9.04
CA LEU A 187 38.39 11.03 -10.41
C LEU A 187 39.06 12.39 -10.46
N ASN A 188 38.78 13.28 -9.50
CA ASN A 188 39.34 14.63 -9.44
C ASN A 188 40.77 14.67 -8.89
N ASN A 189 41.23 13.59 -8.25
CA ASN A 189 42.58 13.49 -7.68
C ASN A 189 43.56 12.74 -8.62
N ASN A 190 43.11 12.24 -9.79
CA ASN A 190 43.91 11.61 -10.83
C ASN A 190 43.96 12.46 -12.10
#